data_206a165fa4a3e2a0e434fa3d3a7be903
#
_entry.id   206a165fa4a3e2a0e434fa3d3a7be903
#
_cell.length_a   1.000
_cell.length_b   1.000
_cell.length_c   1.000
_cell.angle_alpha   90.00
_cell.angle_beta   90.00
_cell.angle_gamma   90.00
#
_symmetry.space_group_name_H-M   'P 1'
#
loop_
_entity.id
_entity.type
_entity.pdbx_description
1 polymer ?
#
loop_
_entity_poly.entity_id
_entity_poly.type
_entity_poly.pdbx_seq_one_letter_code
_entity_poly.pdbx_strand_id
1 'polypeptide(L)'
;MEKENREVKSSVLVDLMYEDESAEENERSFYNALHEEQLPNNIEIKKLRVENVVYMNFKNDFSFKTGDQVLVLGEHQSTLNNNMPLRELMYIGRVLEQLIPIKDRYKKGQVNFPTPEFYTLYNGKDFMEKEKILKLSDAFETKSDDPMLELKVRVININPEAGHELLERCSIIREYSEFIEIIRKYQKKKDVEPYKHAIEECIEKGILADYLKRKGSEVVNMLTAEYDYETDIEVQRGEAYDEGREEGKLEGKLEGKLEERKNLTKKLYEEKFTVAEISKLLKMKEDEVKEIINY
;
A
#
# COMPACT_ATOMS: atom_id res chain seq x y z
N MET A 1 10.32 25.77 -11.74
CA MET A 1 10.23 24.30 -11.77
C MET A 1 8.76 23.96 -11.80
N GLU A 2 8.24 23.66 -12.98
CA GLU A 2 6.87 23.20 -13.18
C GLU A 2 6.69 21.88 -12.44
N LYS A 3 5.71 21.81 -11.55
CA LYS A 3 5.24 20.54 -11.02
C LYS A 3 4.60 19.81 -12.20
N GLU A 4 5.30 18.85 -12.76
CA GLU A 4 4.69 17.87 -13.65
C GLU A 4 3.47 17.30 -12.93
N ASN A 5 2.34 17.49 -13.58
CA ASN A 5 1.07 16.90 -13.20
C ASN A 5 1.24 15.37 -13.37
N ARG A 6 1.64 14.68 -12.29
CA ARG A 6 1.73 13.22 -12.28
C ARG A 6 0.32 12.70 -12.34
N GLU A 7 -0.24 12.62 -13.53
CA GLU A 7 -1.43 11.81 -13.77
C GLU A 7 -1.10 10.40 -13.30
N VAL A 8 -1.84 9.94 -12.30
CA VAL A 8 -1.72 8.57 -11.79
C VAL A 8 -2.09 7.66 -12.95
N LYS A 9 -1.10 7.01 -13.54
CA LYS A 9 -1.32 6.03 -14.60
C LYS A 9 -2.09 4.86 -13.99
N SER A 10 -3.25 4.56 -14.57
CA SER A 10 -4.07 3.42 -14.14
C SER A 10 -3.29 2.13 -14.29
N SER A 11 -3.30 1.26 -13.29
CA SER A 11 -2.83 -0.12 -13.45
C SER A 11 -3.78 -0.89 -14.37
N VAL A 12 -3.33 -1.99 -14.95
CA VAL A 12 -4.19 -2.85 -15.78
C VAL A 12 -5.43 -3.32 -15.03
N LEU A 13 -5.29 -3.63 -13.73
CA LEU A 13 -6.43 -4.03 -12.91
C LEU A 13 -7.44 -2.90 -12.72
N VAL A 14 -6.96 -1.68 -12.49
CA VAL A 14 -7.83 -0.49 -12.38
C VAL A 14 -8.56 -0.23 -13.70
N ASP A 15 -7.87 -0.37 -14.84
CA ASP A 15 -8.51 -0.24 -16.14
C ASP A 15 -9.60 -1.29 -16.32
N LEU A 16 -9.34 -2.57 -16.03
CA LEU A 16 -10.31 -3.66 -16.10
C LEU A 16 -11.53 -3.48 -15.20
N MET A 17 -11.31 -2.94 -13.99
CA MET A 17 -12.35 -2.82 -12.96
C MET A 17 -13.07 -1.47 -12.98
N TYR A 18 -12.53 -0.46 -13.67
CA TYR A 18 -13.08 0.89 -13.58
C TYR A 18 -13.23 1.61 -14.91
N GLU A 19 -12.23 1.54 -15.82
CA GLU A 19 -12.23 2.36 -17.04
C GLU A 19 -12.75 1.63 -18.28
N ASP A 20 -12.54 0.31 -18.37
CA ASP A 20 -12.91 -0.51 -19.54
C ASP A 20 -14.43 -0.59 -19.71
N GLU A 21 -14.88 -0.83 -20.95
CA GLU A 21 -16.29 -1.01 -21.27
C GLU A 21 -16.94 -2.21 -20.57
N SER A 22 -16.12 -3.22 -20.20
CA SER A 22 -16.56 -4.40 -19.44
C SER A 22 -16.54 -4.20 -17.91
N ALA A 23 -16.12 -3.04 -17.42
CA ALA A 23 -15.88 -2.82 -15.99
C ALA A 23 -17.13 -3.08 -15.12
N GLU A 24 -18.33 -2.70 -15.55
CA GLU A 24 -19.56 -2.99 -14.78
C GLU A 24 -19.81 -4.49 -14.62
N GLU A 25 -19.57 -5.27 -15.68
CA GLU A 25 -19.69 -6.73 -15.65
C GLU A 25 -18.61 -7.34 -14.76
N ASN A 26 -17.39 -6.80 -14.81
CA ASN A 26 -16.28 -7.23 -13.99
C ASN A 26 -16.53 -6.92 -12.50
N GLU A 27 -17.03 -5.74 -12.16
CA GLU A 27 -17.42 -5.35 -10.79
C GLU A 27 -18.54 -6.24 -10.27
N ARG A 28 -19.53 -6.58 -11.09
CA ARG A 28 -20.61 -7.52 -10.76
C ARG A 28 -20.08 -8.92 -10.50
N SER A 29 -19.20 -9.42 -11.35
CA SER A 29 -18.55 -10.72 -11.20
C SER A 29 -17.74 -10.79 -9.92
N PHE A 30 -16.97 -9.73 -9.63
CA PHE A 30 -16.20 -9.60 -8.40
C PHE A 30 -17.10 -9.61 -7.16
N TYR A 31 -18.14 -8.79 -7.13
CA TYR A 31 -19.10 -8.76 -6.04
C TYR A 31 -19.71 -10.14 -5.79
N ASN A 32 -20.23 -10.78 -6.86
CA ASN A 32 -20.84 -12.09 -6.79
C ASN A 32 -19.90 -13.20 -6.31
N ALA A 33 -18.61 -13.06 -6.60
CA ALA A 33 -17.61 -14.03 -6.14
C ALA A 33 -17.28 -13.91 -4.65
N LEU A 34 -17.48 -12.73 -4.07
CA LEU A 34 -17.23 -12.46 -2.65
C LEU A 34 -18.42 -12.80 -1.75
N HIS A 35 -19.63 -12.92 -2.35
CA HIS A 35 -20.88 -13.13 -1.62
C HIS A 35 -21.52 -14.47 -1.95
N GLU A 36 -22.32 -15.00 -1.03
CA GLU A 36 -23.10 -16.22 -1.26
C GLU A 36 -24.31 -15.93 -2.16
N GLU A 37 -24.94 -14.78 -1.91
CA GLU A 37 -26.08 -14.32 -2.70
C GLU A 37 -25.62 -13.53 -3.92
N GLN A 38 -26.13 -13.94 -5.08
CA GLN A 38 -25.82 -13.26 -6.34
C GLN A 38 -26.60 -11.96 -6.45
N LEU A 39 -25.93 -10.91 -6.91
CA LEU A 39 -26.55 -9.62 -7.16
C LEU A 39 -27.57 -9.74 -8.30
N PRO A 40 -28.84 -9.42 -8.09
CA PRO A 40 -29.86 -9.47 -9.16
C PRO A 40 -29.45 -8.60 -10.34
N ASN A 41 -29.72 -9.07 -11.55
CA ASN A 41 -29.33 -8.39 -12.80
C ASN A 41 -29.95 -6.98 -12.95
N ASN A 42 -31.08 -6.72 -12.31
CA ASN A 42 -31.74 -5.41 -12.33
C ASN A 42 -31.17 -4.41 -11.34
N ILE A 43 -30.22 -4.81 -10.51
CA ILE A 43 -29.53 -3.89 -9.60
C ILE A 43 -28.38 -3.22 -10.37
N GLU A 44 -28.43 -1.90 -10.44
CA GLU A 44 -27.41 -1.09 -11.09
C GLU A 44 -26.12 -1.06 -10.25
N ILE A 45 -24.99 -1.19 -10.91
CA ILE A 45 -23.67 -0.92 -10.32
C ILE A 45 -23.26 0.51 -10.70
N LYS A 46 -23.03 1.33 -9.69
CA LYS A 46 -22.57 2.71 -9.87
C LYS A 46 -21.14 2.84 -9.43
N LYS A 47 -20.28 3.19 -10.36
CA LYS A 47 -18.90 3.55 -10.08
C LYS A 47 -18.86 4.82 -9.22
N LEU A 48 -17.97 4.83 -8.23
CA LEU A 48 -17.73 5.96 -7.37
C LEU A 48 -16.26 6.35 -7.49
N ARG A 49 -15.98 7.63 -7.65
CA ARG A 49 -14.63 8.13 -7.70
C ARG A 49 -14.44 9.14 -6.58
N VAL A 50 -13.44 8.92 -5.75
CA VAL A 50 -13.02 9.91 -4.76
C VAL A 50 -12.18 10.94 -5.51
N GLU A 51 -12.83 12.00 -6.02
CA GLU A 51 -12.14 13.11 -6.68
C GLU A 51 -11.79 14.21 -5.67
N ASN A 52 -10.66 14.89 -5.90
CA ASN A 52 -10.23 16.12 -5.23
C ASN A 52 -10.01 16.04 -3.72
N VAL A 53 -9.06 15.24 -3.30
CA VAL A 53 -8.44 15.43 -1.99
C VAL A 53 -7.32 16.45 -2.13
N VAL A 54 -7.58 17.71 -1.75
CA VAL A 54 -6.72 18.90 -1.99
C VAL A 54 -5.29 18.76 -1.43
N TYR A 55 -5.03 17.80 -0.55
CA TYR A 55 -3.74 17.63 0.13
C TYR A 55 -3.15 16.22 0.11
N MET A 56 -3.81 15.24 -0.50
CA MET A 56 -3.26 13.88 -0.59
C MET A 56 -3.52 13.28 -1.96
N ASN A 57 -2.46 12.80 -2.63
CA ASN A 57 -2.53 12.04 -3.88
C ASN A 57 -3.04 10.62 -3.64
N PHE A 58 -4.04 10.44 -2.77
CA PHE A 58 -4.68 9.17 -2.53
C PHE A 58 -5.90 9.05 -3.44
N LYS A 59 -5.77 8.23 -4.45
CA LYS A 59 -6.91 7.70 -5.19
C LYS A 59 -7.10 6.26 -4.71
N ASN A 60 -8.32 5.89 -4.41
CA ASN A 60 -8.73 4.51 -4.30
C ASN A 60 -8.70 3.91 -5.71
N ASP A 61 -8.25 2.66 -5.86
CA ASP A 61 -8.05 2.06 -7.17
C ASP A 61 -9.37 1.83 -7.87
N PHE A 62 -10.36 1.24 -7.19
CA PHE A 62 -11.72 1.12 -7.69
C PHE A 62 -12.73 1.16 -6.55
N SER A 63 -13.87 1.78 -6.79
CA SER A 63 -15.00 1.75 -5.86
C SER A 63 -16.32 1.85 -6.60
N PHE A 64 -17.28 1.09 -6.12
CA PHE A 64 -18.62 1.04 -6.70
C PHE A 64 -19.66 0.76 -5.63
N LYS A 65 -20.92 1.12 -5.91
CA LYS A 65 -22.06 0.71 -5.09
C LYS A 65 -23.02 -0.17 -5.88
N THR A 66 -23.60 -1.14 -5.19
CA THR A 66 -24.61 -2.04 -5.73
C THR A 66 -25.99 -1.55 -5.30
N GLY A 67 -26.67 -0.81 -6.16
CA GLY A 67 -27.89 -0.10 -5.77
C GLY A 67 -27.65 0.83 -4.59
N ASP A 68 -28.47 0.68 -3.53
CA ASP A 68 -28.29 1.40 -2.25
C ASP A 68 -27.89 0.47 -1.08
N GLN A 69 -27.43 -0.76 -1.38
CA GLN A 69 -27.20 -1.80 -0.39
C GLN A 69 -25.75 -1.86 0.06
N VAL A 70 -24.81 -1.99 -0.86
CA VAL A 70 -23.39 -2.18 -0.54
C VAL A 70 -22.52 -1.16 -1.29
N LEU A 71 -21.48 -0.72 -0.62
CA LEU A 71 -20.42 0.13 -1.15
C LEU A 71 -19.10 -0.64 -1.03
N VAL A 72 -18.55 -1.03 -2.18
CA VAL A 72 -17.24 -1.71 -2.24
C VAL A 72 -16.15 -0.68 -2.46
N LEU A 73 -15.10 -0.75 -1.65
CA LEU A 73 -13.84 -0.06 -1.86
C LEU A 73 -12.75 -1.10 -2.02
N GLY A 74 -12.00 -1.02 -3.13
CA GLY A 74 -10.96 -1.97 -3.48
C GLY A 74 -9.65 -1.29 -3.80
N GLU A 75 -8.56 -1.91 -3.35
CA GLU A 75 -7.18 -1.51 -3.64
C GLU A 75 -6.39 -2.69 -4.20
N HIS A 76 -5.46 -2.40 -5.09
CA HIS A 76 -4.51 -3.36 -5.65
C HIS A 76 -3.10 -3.10 -5.12
N GLN A 77 -2.43 -4.13 -4.63
CA GLN A 77 -1.10 -3.95 -4.04
C GLN A 77 -0.12 -5.06 -4.43
N SER A 78 1.06 -4.65 -4.88
CA SER A 78 2.24 -5.51 -5.06
C SER A 78 3.06 -5.66 -3.77
N THR A 79 2.89 -4.76 -2.81
CA THR A 79 3.55 -4.79 -1.49
C THR A 79 2.51 -4.70 -0.39
N LEU A 80 2.56 -5.60 0.59
CA LEU A 80 1.61 -5.60 1.70
C LEU A 80 1.78 -4.35 2.58
N ASN A 81 0.69 -3.59 2.73
CA ASN A 81 0.66 -2.39 3.57
C ASN A 81 -0.30 -2.58 4.76
N ASN A 82 0.26 -2.69 5.96
CA ASN A 82 -0.55 -2.86 7.18
C ASN A 82 -1.38 -1.61 7.56
N ASN A 83 -1.14 -0.45 6.91
CA ASN A 83 -1.90 0.77 7.14
C ASN A 83 -3.17 0.88 6.26
N MET A 84 -3.54 -0.18 5.55
CA MET A 84 -4.75 -0.18 4.73
C MET A 84 -6.02 0.21 5.50
N PRO A 85 -6.27 -0.27 6.73
CA PRO A 85 -7.46 0.16 7.48
C PRO A 85 -7.50 1.67 7.74
N LEU A 86 -6.35 2.32 7.95
CA LEU A 86 -6.29 3.77 8.12
C LEU A 86 -6.57 4.51 6.80
N ARG A 87 -6.04 4.01 5.69
CA ARG A 87 -6.28 4.58 4.36
C ARG A 87 -7.76 4.47 3.97
N GLU A 88 -8.35 3.28 4.15
CA GLU A 88 -9.75 3.02 3.85
C GLU A 88 -10.71 3.86 4.72
N LEU A 89 -10.35 4.11 5.98
CA LEU A 89 -11.10 5.03 6.84
C LEU A 89 -11.15 6.45 6.26
N MET A 90 -10.04 6.91 5.68
CA MET A 90 -9.97 8.23 5.02
C MET A 90 -10.80 8.25 3.74
N TYR A 91 -10.78 7.18 2.95
CA TYR A 91 -11.56 7.06 1.72
C TYR A 91 -13.05 7.02 1.99
N ILE A 92 -13.50 6.15 2.88
CA ILE A 92 -14.92 6.03 3.19
C ILE A 92 -15.50 7.33 3.74
N GLY A 93 -14.74 8.08 4.54
CA GLY A 93 -15.14 9.39 5.00
C GLY A 93 -15.47 10.33 3.84
N ARG A 94 -14.64 10.35 2.80
CA ARG A 94 -14.86 11.18 1.60
C ARG A 94 -16.01 10.68 0.74
N VAL A 95 -16.12 9.37 0.55
CA VAL A 95 -17.25 8.80 -0.18
C VAL A 95 -18.57 9.14 0.50
N LEU A 96 -18.66 9.01 1.81
CA LEU A 96 -19.85 9.38 2.57
C LEU A 96 -20.16 10.90 2.51
N GLU A 97 -19.14 11.75 2.46
CA GLU A 97 -19.32 13.18 2.22
C GLU A 97 -19.97 13.47 0.87
N GLN A 98 -19.67 12.70 -0.17
CA GLN A 98 -20.28 12.83 -1.49
C GLN A 98 -21.69 12.24 -1.55
N LEU A 99 -21.88 11.08 -0.92
CA LEU A 99 -23.16 10.35 -0.96
C LEU A 99 -24.25 11.00 -0.08
N ILE A 100 -23.88 11.59 1.05
CA ILE A 100 -24.81 12.10 2.04
C ILE A 100 -24.84 13.63 1.96
N PRO A 101 -25.96 14.24 1.48
CA PRO A 101 -26.11 15.68 1.45
C PRO A 101 -25.91 16.33 2.82
N ILE A 102 -25.29 17.51 2.86
CA ILE A 102 -25.00 18.23 4.12
C ILE A 102 -26.27 18.38 4.98
N LYS A 103 -27.39 18.74 4.37
CA LYS A 103 -28.67 18.90 5.09
C LYS A 103 -29.13 17.64 5.80
N ASP A 104 -28.79 16.46 5.25
CA ASP A 104 -29.22 15.18 5.82
C ASP A 104 -28.39 14.80 7.04
N ARG A 105 -27.11 15.19 7.09
CA ARG A 105 -26.22 14.97 8.24
C ARG A 105 -26.68 15.68 9.53
N TYR A 106 -27.47 16.74 9.39
CA TYR A 106 -27.99 17.52 10.54
C TYR A 106 -29.45 17.22 10.88
N LYS A 107 -30.08 16.25 10.21
CA LYS A 107 -31.43 15.79 10.55
C LYS A 107 -31.42 15.07 11.91
N LYS A 108 -32.54 15.17 12.66
CA LYS A 108 -32.69 14.42 13.91
C LYS A 108 -32.87 12.91 13.71
N GLY A 109 -33.40 12.51 12.55
CA GLY A 109 -33.57 11.11 12.18
C GLY A 109 -32.26 10.50 11.67
N GLN A 110 -32.09 9.20 11.88
CA GLN A 110 -30.95 8.45 11.38
C GLN A 110 -30.91 8.48 9.83
N VAL A 111 -29.73 8.72 9.28
CA VAL A 111 -29.48 8.64 7.83
C VAL A 111 -28.92 7.26 7.52
N ASN A 112 -29.58 6.56 6.61
CA ASN A 112 -29.09 5.27 6.11
C ASN A 112 -28.17 5.51 4.89
N PHE A 113 -27.16 4.68 4.76
CA PHE A 113 -26.24 4.66 3.63
C PHE A 113 -25.81 3.21 3.34
N PRO A 114 -25.28 2.91 2.15
CA PRO A 114 -24.83 1.57 1.78
C PRO A 114 -23.83 1.00 2.77
N THR A 115 -23.89 -0.30 3.05
CA THR A 115 -22.92 -0.98 3.91
C THR A 115 -21.54 -0.96 3.26
N PRO A 116 -20.50 -0.39 3.89
CA PRO A 116 -19.16 -0.36 3.30
C PRO A 116 -18.45 -1.70 3.49
N GLU A 117 -17.75 -2.12 2.45
CA GLU A 117 -16.88 -3.30 2.43
C GLU A 117 -15.52 -2.92 1.85
N PHE A 118 -14.44 -3.44 2.45
CA PHE A 118 -13.07 -3.05 2.14
C PHE A 118 -12.23 -4.26 1.75
N TYR A 119 -11.64 -4.20 0.56
CA TYR A 119 -10.86 -5.27 -0.03
C TYR A 119 -9.50 -4.76 -0.52
N THR A 120 -8.45 -5.52 -0.29
CA THR A 120 -7.15 -5.34 -0.91
C THR A 120 -6.80 -6.59 -1.70
N LEU A 121 -6.56 -6.46 -2.99
CA LEU A 121 -6.12 -7.53 -3.85
C LEU A 121 -4.59 -7.52 -3.90
N TYR A 122 -3.97 -8.51 -3.26
CA TYR A 122 -2.52 -8.64 -3.20
C TYR A 122 -2.02 -9.61 -4.26
N ASN A 123 -1.07 -9.13 -5.09
CA ASN A 123 -0.37 -9.96 -6.06
C ASN A 123 1.16 -9.78 -6.00
N GLY A 124 1.71 -9.43 -4.83
CA GLY A 124 3.15 -9.24 -4.64
C GLY A 124 3.95 -10.54 -4.73
N LYS A 125 5.28 -10.41 -4.63
CA LYS A 125 6.23 -11.53 -4.66
C LYS A 125 6.51 -12.10 -3.27
N ASP A 126 6.24 -11.34 -2.22
CA ASP A 126 6.46 -11.78 -0.85
C ASP A 126 5.39 -12.79 -0.44
N PHE A 127 5.78 -13.74 0.42
CA PHE A 127 4.84 -14.73 0.92
C PHE A 127 3.71 -14.07 1.71
N MET A 128 2.48 -14.43 1.34
CA MET A 128 1.27 -14.11 2.09
C MET A 128 0.33 -15.31 2.08
N GLU A 129 -0.36 -15.53 3.19
CA GLU A 129 -1.45 -16.51 3.28
C GLU A 129 -2.55 -16.22 2.24
N LYS A 130 -3.47 -17.16 2.03
CA LYS A 130 -4.59 -16.98 1.09
C LYS A 130 -5.38 -15.69 1.34
N GLU A 131 -5.65 -15.41 2.62
CA GLU A 131 -6.40 -14.23 3.06
C GLU A 131 -5.87 -13.76 4.42
N LYS A 132 -5.91 -12.47 4.64
CA LYS A 132 -5.59 -11.82 5.92
C LYS A 132 -6.60 -10.73 6.22
N ILE A 133 -7.01 -10.62 7.47
CA ILE A 133 -7.83 -9.50 7.95
C ILE A 133 -6.91 -8.49 8.65
N LEU A 134 -6.89 -7.27 8.15
CA LEU A 134 -6.25 -6.14 8.82
C LEU A 134 -7.31 -5.37 9.61
N LYS A 135 -6.99 -4.96 10.83
CA LYS A 135 -7.88 -4.20 11.70
C LYS A 135 -7.27 -2.83 12.02
N LEU A 136 -8.11 -1.81 12.02
CA LEU A 136 -7.69 -0.46 12.40
C LEU A 136 -7.18 -0.41 13.84
N SER A 137 -7.83 -1.15 14.74
CA SER A 137 -7.45 -1.23 16.16
C SER A 137 -6.06 -1.83 16.41
N ASP A 138 -5.50 -2.56 15.43
CA ASP A 138 -4.13 -3.07 15.53
C ASP A 138 -3.08 -1.95 15.52
N ALA A 139 -3.43 -0.76 15.00
CA ALA A 139 -2.57 0.42 15.00
C ALA A 139 -2.72 1.31 16.24
N PHE A 140 -3.68 1.04 17.13
CA PHE A 140 -3.88 1.86 18.32
C PHE A 140 -2.77 1.66 19.36
N GLU A 141 -2.26 2.74 19.93
CA GLU A 141 -1.24 2.68 20.98
C GLU A 141 -1.75 1.95 22.23
N THR A 142 -3.00 2.22 22.63
CA THR A 142 -3.67 1.50 23.70
C THR A 142 -4.64 0.47 23.13
N LYS A 143 -4.39 -0.80 23.44
CA LYS A 143 -5.24 -1.91 22.95
C LYS A 143 -6.53 -2.01 23.77
N SER A 144 -7.61 -2.38 23.07
CA SER A 144 -8.94 -2.64 23.65
C SER A 144 -9.56 -3.83 22.93
N ASP A 145 -10.23 -4.69 23.68
CA ASP A 145 -11.00 -5.81 23.11
C ASP A 145 -12.30 -5.33 22.43
N ASP A 146 -12.78 -4.16 22.82
CA ASP A 146 -13.98 -3.52 22.25
C ASP A 146 -13.67 -2.05 21.93
N PRO A 147 -12.96 -1.78 20.81
CA PRO A 147 -12.63 -0.42 20.42
C PRO A 147 -13.86 0.33 19.92
N MET A 148 -14.04 1.59 20.33
CA MET A 148 -15.16 2.43 19.88
C MET A 148 -15.10 2.75 18.37
N LEU A 149 -13.96 2.56 17.73
CA LEU A 149 -13.77 2.69 16.28
C LEU A 149 -13.06 1.43 15.78
N GLU A 150 -13.69 0.74 14.83
CA GLU A 150 -13.09 -0.38 14.13
C GLU A 150 -13.40 -0.33 12.64
N LEU A 151 -12.39 -0.64 11.82
CA LEU A 151 -12.51 -0.89 10.39
C LEU A 151 -11.66 -2.11 10.06
N LYS A 152 -12.23 -3.03 9.28
CA LYS A 152 -11.56 -4.26 8.86
C LYS A 152 -11.40 -4.26 7.36
N VAL A 153 -10.20 -4.61 6.89
CA VAL A 153 -9.90 -4.79 5.46
C VAL A 153 -9.59 -6.25 5.22
N ARG A 154 -10.25 -6.87 4.25
CA ARG A 154 -9.91 -8.21 3.77
C ARG A 154 -8.82 -8.08 2.71
N VAL A 155 -7.64 -8.61 3.01
CA VAL A 155 -6.53 -8.71 2.05
C VAL A 155 -6.56 -10.10 1.44
N ILE A 156 -6.82 -10.18 0.15
CA ILE A 156 -6.97 -11.42 -0.61
C ILE A 156 -5.73 -11.61 -1.49
N ASN A 157 -5.04 -12.73 -1.30
CA ASN A 157 -3.92 -13.09 -2.16
C ASN A 157 -4.44 -13.67 -3.48
N ILE A 158 -4.30 -12.89 -4.54
CA ILE A 158 -4.74 -13.27 -5.88
C ILE A 158 -3.63 -13.92 -6.72
N ASN A 159 -2.46 -14.24 -6.16
CA ASN A 159 -1.49 -15.04 -6.89
C ASN A 159 -2.04 -16.46 -7.10
N PRO A 160 -1.83 -17.09 -8.29
CA PRO A 160 -2.40 -18.40 -8.60
C PRO A 160 -2.01 -19.48 -7.60
N GLU A 161 -0.76 -19.46 -7.12
CA GLU A 161 -0.24 -20.41 -6.15
C GLU A 161 -0.90 -20.33 -4.77
N ALA A 162 -1.50 -19.21 -4.43
CA ALA A 162 -2.23 -19.06 -3.18
C ALA A 162 -3.53 -19.88 -3.17
N GLY A 163 -4.12 -20.11 -4.35
CA GLY A 163 -5.33 -20.92 -4.52
C GLY A 163 -6.52 -20.38 -3.72
N HIS A 164 -6.74 -19.05 -3.75
CA HIS A 164 -7.90 -18.43 -3.11
C HIS A 164 -9.18 -18.72 -3.93
N GLU A 165 -10.29 -18.95 -3.25
CA GLU A 165 -11.59 -19.30 -3.85
C GLU A 165 -12.13 -18.21 -4.78
N LEU A 166 -11.75 -16.96 -4.58
CA LEU A 166 -12.07 -15.85 -5.47
C LEU A 166 -11.63 -16.13 -6.91
N LEU A 167 -10.47 -16.78 -7.12
CA LEU A 167 -9.94 -17.09 -8.45
C LEU A 167 -10.80 -18.16 -9.18
N GLU A 168 -11.48 -19.02 -8.43
CA GLU A 168 -12.40 -20.02 -9.01
C GLU A 168 -13.75 -19.39 -9.39
N ARG A 169 -14.18 -18.39 -8.61
CA ARG A 169 -15.52 -17.78 -8.71
C ARG A 169 -15.55 -16.50 -9.56
N CYS A 170 -14.41 -15.84 -9.78
CA CYS A 170 -14.27 -14.60 -10.54
C CYS A 170 -13.25 -14.78 -11.66
N SER A 171 -13.74 -15.02 -12.90
CA SER A 171 -12.87 -15.26 -14.06
C SER A 171 -11.94 -14.10 -14.36
N ILE A 172 -12.43 -12.85 -14.25
CA ILE A 172 -11.61 -11.68 -14.56
C ILE A 172 -10.41 -11.53 -13.63
N ILE A 173 -10.58 -11.78 -12.32
CA ILE A 173 -9.49 -11.72 -11.34
C ILE A 173 -8.51 -12.90 -11.56
N ARG A 174 -9.01 -14.08 -11.89
CA ARG A 174 -8.17 -15.23 -12.24
C ARG A 174 -7.32 -14.94 -13.47
N GLU A 175 -7.95 -14.48 -14.55
CA GLU A 175 -7.24 -14.19 -15.80
C GLU A 175 -6.23 -13.05 -15.63
N TYR A 176 -6.56 -12.04 -14.84
CA TYR A 176 -5.61 -11.00 -14.48
C TYR A 176 -4.40 -11.57 -13.69
N SER A 177 -4.66 -12.44 -12.74
CA SER A 177 -3.60 -13.11 -11.96
C SER A 177 -2.68 -13.96 -12.84
N GLU A 178 -3.25 -14.75 -13.75
CA GLU A 178 -2.50 -15.56 -14.73
C GLU A 178 -1.70 -14.67 -15.71
N PHE A 179 -2.26 -13.56 -16.14
CA PHE A 179 -1.58 -12.56 -16.96
C PHE A 179 -0.34 -12.01 -16.28
N ILE A 180 -0.44 -11.59 -15.02
CA ILE A 180 0.71 -11.10 -14.24
C ILE A 180 1.77 -12.18 -14.06
N GLU A 181 1.39 -13.44 -13.86
CA GLU A 181 2.35 -14.56 -13.79
C GLU A 181 3.11 -14.75 -15.11
N ILE A 182 2.42 -14.68 -16.24
CA ILE A 182 3.05 -14.77 -17.57
C ILE A 182 4.02 -13.60 -17.79
N ILE A 183 3.68 -12.37 -17.41
CA ILE A 183 4.59 -11.22 -17.44
C ILE A 183 5.85 -11.50 -16.62
N ARG A 184 5.70 -11.94 -15.37
CA ARG A 184 6.83 -12.26 -14.49
C ARG A 184 7.74 -13.35 -15.08
N LYS A 185 7.17 -14.32 -15.78
CA LYS A 185 7.92 -15.37 -16.49
C LYS A 185 8.82 -14.79 -17.57
N TYR A 186 8.32 -13.84 -18.38
CA TYR A 186 9.12 -13.18 -19.43
C TYR A 186 10.16 -12.22 -18.86
N GLN A 187 9.83 -11.46 -17.82
CA GLN A 187 10.78 -10.61 -17.10
C GLN A 187 11.93 -11.43 -16.50
N LYS A 188 11.62 -12.57 -15.85
CA LYS A 188 12.66 -13.46 -15.30
C LYS A 188 13.59 -14.05 -16.36
N LYS A 189 13.09 -14.26 -17.57
CA LYS A 189 13.91 -14.68 -18.72
C LYS A 189 14.75 -13.58 -19.32
N LYS A 190 14.59 -12.33 -18.86
CA LYS A 190 15.22 -11.13 -19.43
C LYS A 190 14.91 -10.96 -20.92
N ASP A 191 13.66 -11.20 -21.28
CA ASP A 191 13.16 -11.01 -22.65
C ASP A 191 13.32 -9.56 -23.09
N VAL A 192 13.51 -9.35 -24.40
CA VAL A 192 13.73 -8.00 -24.96
C VAL A 192 12.44 -7.19 -24.99
N GLU A 193 11.30 -7.86 -25.23
CA GLU A 193 9.95 -7.26 -25.26
C GLU A 193 8.99 -8.05 -24.35
N PRO A 194 9.26 -8.08 -23.02
CA PRO A 194 8.58 -9.02 -22.12
C PRO A 194 7.06 -8.83 -22.10
N TYR A 195 6.61 -7.59 -22.15
CA TYR A 195 5.18 -7.28 -22.10
C TYR A 195 4.44 -7.66 -23.38
N LYS A 196 5.08 -7.41 -24.55
CA LYS A 196 4.49 -7.75 -25.84
C LYS A 196 4.33 -9.27 -26.00
N HIS A 197 5.39 -10.03 -25.72
CA HIS A 197 5.35 -11.48 -25.81
C HIS A 197 4.40 -12.10 -24.77
N ALA A 198 4.28 -11.51 -23.56
CA ALA A 198 3.32 -11.92 -22.58
C ALA A 198 1.86 -11.71 -23.08
N ILE A 199 1.57 -10.56 -23.69
CA ILE A 199 0.27 -10.24 -24.27
C ILE A 199 -0.08 -11.23 -25.41
N GLU A 200 0.87 -11.51 -26.30
CA GLU A 200 0.70 -12.47 -27.39
C GLU A 200 0.38 -13.87 -26.83
N GLU A 201 1.15 -14.37 -25.85
CA GLU A 201 0.90 -15.66 -25.19
C GLU A 201 -0.49 -15.69 -24.51
N CYS A 202 -0.89 -14.60 -23.85
CA CYS A 202 -2.20 -14.52 -23.19
C CYS A 202 -3.35 -14.55 -24.19
N ILE A 203 -3.25 -13.82 -25.29
CA ILE A 203 -4.26 -13.85 -26.38
C ILE A 203 -4.42 -15.26 -26.96
N GLU A 204 -3.29 -15.96 -27.19
CA GLU A 204 -3.31 -17.34 -27.70
C GLU A 204 -3.96 -18.31 -26.71
N LYS A 205 -3.78 -18.10 -25.42
CA LYS A 205 -4.36 -18.93 -24.36
C LYS A 205 -5.80 -18.54 -23.98
N GLY A 206 -6.33 -17.46 -24.54
CA GLY A 206 -7.66 -16.96 -24.20
C GLY A 206 -7.72 -16.20 -22.85
N ILE A 207 -6.57 -15.81 -22.28
CA ILE A 207 -6.47 -15.07 -21.02
C ILE A 207 -6.61 -13.57 -21.33
N LEU A 208 -7.65 -12.92 -20.80
CA LEU A 208 -7.98 -11.52 -21.09
C LEU A 208 -7.99 -11.21 -22.61
N ALA A 209 -8.26 -12.20 -23.45
CA ALA A 209 -7.98 -12.14 -24.88
C ALA A 209 -8.69 -10.99 -25.59
N ASP A 210 -9.95 -10.74 -25.30
CA ASP A 210 -10.72 -9.66 -25.94
C ASP A 210 -10.25 -8.27 -25.48
N TYR A 211 -9.93 -8.12 -24.22
CA TYR A 211 -9.36 -6.92 -23.65
C TYR A 211 -7.99 -6.62 -24.27
N LEU A 212 -7.07 -7.60 -24.27
CA LEU A 212 -5.72 -7.46 -24.79
C LEU A 212 -5.68 -7.23 -26.31
N LYS A 213 -6.61 -7.79 -27.09
CA LYS A 213 -6.75 -7.48 -28.52
C LYS A 213 -7.17 -6.03 -28.77
N ARG A 214 -8.03 -5.48 -27.91
CA ARG A 214 -8.49 -4.08 -28.03
C ARG A 214 -7.43 -3.07 -27.52
N LYS A 215 -6.82 -3.36 -26.38
CA LYS A 215 -5.99 -2.40 -25.63
C LYS A 215 -4.52 -2.81 -25.49
N GLY A 216 -4.02 -3.80 -26.22
CA GLY A 216 -2.66 -4.34 -26.02
C GLY A 216 -1.55 -3.30 -26.00
N SER A 217 -1.59 -2.30 -26.87
CA SER A 217 -0.60 -1.21 -26.87
C SER A 217 -0.71 -0.30 -25.64
N GLU A 218 -1.93 -0.03 -25.17
CA GLU A 218 -2.15 0.75 -23.96
C GLU A 218 -1.67 -0.03 -22.73
N VAL A 219 -1.93 -1.34 -22.69
CA VAL A 219 -1.48 -2.24 -21.64
C VAL A 219 0.06 -2.28 -21.55
N VAL A 220 0.77 -2.34 -22.69
CA VAL A 220 2.25 -2.23 -22.70
C VAL A 220 2.70 -0.93 -22.05
N ASN A 221 2.04 0.18 -22.37
CA ASN A 221 2.39 1.48 -21.80
C ASN A 221 2.10 1.53 -20.28
N MET A 222 0.97 0.97 -19.82
CA MET A 222 0.62 0.88 -18.41
C MET A 222 1.68 0.07 -17.64
N LEU A 223 2.01 -1.13 -18.13
CA LEU A 223 3.01 -2.01 -17.50
C LEU A 223 4.41 -1.41 -17.47
N THR A 224 4.81 -0.74 -18.54
CA THR A 224 6.11 -0.04 -18.58
C THR A 224 6.16 1.06 -17.53
N ALA A 225 5.09 1.84 -17.42
CA ALA A 225 5.02 2.91 -16.44
C ALA A 225 4.98 2.43 -14.99
N GLU A 226 4.30 1.31 -14.72
CA GLU A 226 4.24 0.66 -13.41
C GLU A 226 5.62 0.12 -13.02
N TYR A 227 6.32 -0.54 -13.96
CA TYR A 227 7.67 -1.04 -13.76
C TYR A 227 8.70 0.07 -13.47
N ASP A 228 8.65 1.16 -14.23
CA ASP A 228 9.53 2.30 -14.02
C ASP A 228 9.32 2.93 -12.65
N TYR A 229 8.07 3.03 -12.21
CA TYR A 229 7.72 3.55 -10.88
C TYR A 229 8.17 2.62 -9.74
N GLU A 230 7.98 1.31 -9.86
CA GLU A 230 8.49 0.33 -8.89
C GLU A 230 10.01 0.36 -8.79
N THR A 231 10.69 0.45 -9.93
CA THR A 231 12.16 0.54 -9.99
C THR A 231 12.67 1.82 -9.33
N ASP A 232 12.03 2.97 -9.58
CA ASP A 232 12.38 4.25 -8.95
C ASP A 232 12.23 4.18 -7.42
N ILE A 233 11.13 3.57 -6.94
CA ILE A 233 10.92 3.34 -5.50
C ILE A 233 11.97 2.40 -4.91
N GLU A 234 12.34 1.32 -5.59
CA GLU A 234 13.38 0.40 -5.11
C GLU A 234 14.74 1.10 -5.00
N VAL A 235 15.09 1.92 -5.99
CA VAL A 235 16.33 2.73 -5.97
C VAL A 235 16.31 3.72 -4.81
N GLN A 236 15.23 4.50 -4.66
CA GLN A 236 15.11 5.47 -3.56
C GLN A 236 15.16 4.81 -2.18
N ARG A 237 14.55 3.64 -2.01
CA ARG A 237 14.64 2.86 -0.76
C ARG A 237 16.05 2.35 -0.50
N GLY A 238 16.75 1.91 -1.56
CA GLY A 238 18.15 1.48 -1.47
C GLY A 238 19.06 2.63 -1.03
N GLU A 239 18.92 3.79 -1.65
CA GLU A 239 19.68 5.00 -1.30
C GLU A 239 19.40 5.44 0.14
N ALA A 240 18.13 5.53 0.55
CA ALA A 240 17.75 5.90 1.92
C ALA A 240 18.25 4.88 2.97
N TYR A 241 18.29 3.58 2.62
CA TYR A 241 18.86 2.55 3.49
C TYR A 241 20.38 2.71 3.66
N ASP A 242 21.09 2.99 2.56
CA ASP A 242 22.55 3.18 2.59
C ASP A 242 22.91 4.46 3.34
N GLU A 243 22.20 5.55 3.14
CA GLU A 243 22.35 6.80 3.88
C GLU A 243 22.13 6.59 5.38
N GLY A 244 21.00 5.98 5.78
CA GLY A 244 20.70 5.71 7.19
C GLY A 244 21.72 4.76 7.83
N ARG A 245 22.28 3.82 7.06
CA ARG A 245 23.35 2.95 7.57
C ARG A 245 24.66 3.69 7.78
N GLU A 246 25.01 4.64 6.91
CA GLU A 246 26.21 5.47 7.06
C GLU A 246 26.06 6.44 8.23
N GLU A 247 24.89 7.09 8.36
CA GLU A 247 24.57 7.96 9.49
C GLU A 247 24.65 7.20 10.82
N GLY A 248 23.99 6.04 10.92
CA GLY A 248 24.03 5.21 12.13
C GLY A 248 25.45 4.72 12.50
N LYS A 249 26.31 4.45 11.50
CA LYS A 249 27.74 4.13 11.76
C LYS A 249 28.49 5.35 12.29
N LEU A 250 28.20 6.54 11.79
CA LEU A 250 28.83 7.77 12.22
C LEU A 250 28.41 8.13 13.65
N GLU A 251 27.10 8.05 13.92
CA GLU A 251 26.55 8.27 15.26
C GLU A 251 27.13 7.28 16.29
N GLY A 252 27.09 5.98 16.01
CA GLY A 252 27.64 4.95 16.89
C GLY A 252 29.14 5.14 17.15
N LYS A 253 29.90 5.62 16.14
CA LYS A 253 31.33 5.95 16.33
C LYS A 253 31.54 7.19 17.21
N LEU A 254 30.67 8.18 17.12
CA LEU A 254 30.70 9.38 17.94
C LEU A 254 30.30 9.06 19.40
N GLU A 255 29.21 8.30 19.55
CA GLU A 255 28.76 7.86 20.88
C GLU A 255 29.81 6.98 21.59
N GLY A 256 30.38 6.00 20.86
CA GLY A 256 31.43 5.14 21.39
C GLY A 256 32.67 5.94 21.86
N LYS A 257 33.09 6.94 21.08
CA LYS A 257 34.19 7.84 21.49
C LYS A 257 33.83 8.67 22.70
N LEU A 258 32.60 9.12 22.80
CA LEU A 258 32.14 9.93 23.95
C LEU A 258 32.08 9.09 25.22
N GLU A 259 31.60 7.86 25.11
CA GLU A 259 31.55 6.91 26.22
C GLU A 259 32.92 6.47 26.68
N GLU A 260 33.84 6.16 25.76
CA GLU A 260 35.24 5.86 26.06
C GLU A 260 35.89 7.04 26.80
N ARG A 261 35.65 8.25 26.34
CA ARG A 261 36.17 9.48 26.97
C ARG A 261 35.61 9.69 28.36
N LYS A 262 34.32 9.45 28.60
CA LYS A 262 33.69 9.47 29.91
C LYS A 262 34.30 8.44 30.85
N ASN A 263 34.45 7.21 30.39
CA ASN A 263 35.02 6.11 31.17
C ASN A 263 36.48 6.39 31.56
N LEU A 264 37.25 6.91 30.61
CA LEU A 264 38.64 7.29 30.87
C LEU A 264 38.76 8.45 31.90
N THR A 265 37.85 9.44 31.80
CA THR A 265 37.77 10.56 32.75
C THR A 265 37.49 10.05 34.17
N LYS A 266 36.51 9.16 34.35
CA LYS A 266 36.18 8.56 35.66
C LYS A 266 37.36 7.76 36.21
N LYS A 267 37.99 6.95 35.36
CA LYS A 267 39.13 6.12 35.76
C LYS A 267 40.35 6.96 36.24
N LEU A 268 40.70 8.03 35.52
CA LEU A 268 41.76 8.95 35.90
C LEU A 268 41.44 9.64 37.23
N TYR A 269 40.18 10.01 37.49
CA TYR A 269 39.77 10.60 38.76
C TYR A 269 39.86 9.60 39.93
N GLU A 270 39.52 8.34 39.74
CA GLU A 270 39.68 7.26 40.71
C GLU A 270 41.17 7.03 41.04
N GLU A 271 42.05 7.19 40.07
CA GLU A 271 43.51 7.14 40.25
C GLU A 271 44.11 8.41 40.87
N LYS A 272 43.25 9.34 41.40
CA LYS A 272 43.62 10.55 42.14
C LYS A 272 44.21 11.69 41.30
N PHE A 273 44.03 11.70 39.98
CA PHE A 273 44.34 12.87 39.18
C PHE A 273 43.36 14.01 39.49
N THR A 274 43.89 15.23 39.51
CA THR A 274 43.05 16.42 39.69
C THR A 274 42.27 16.78 38.43
N VAL A 275 41.15 17.51 38.57
CA VAL A 275 40.34 18.00 37.44
C VAL A 275 41.18 18.75 36.42
N ALA A 276 42.14 19.58 36.85
CA ALA A 276 43.02 20.33 35.96
C ALA A 276 43.98 19.43 35.18
N GLU A 277 44.49 18.36 35.78
CA GLU A 277 45.37 17.39 35.13
C GLU A 277 44.57 16.56 34.10
N ILE A 278 43.36 16.10 34.44
CA ILE A 278 42.46 15.37 33.52
C ILE A 278 42.06 16.25 32.33
N SER A 279 41.69 17.50 32.61
CA SER A 279 41.37 18.50 31.58
C SER A 279 42.52 18.65 30.56
N LYS A 280 43.73 18.74 31.02
CA LYS A 280 44.95 18.90 30.20
C LYS A 280 45.26 17.60 29.39
N LEU A 281 45.15 16.43 30.03
CA LEU A 281 45.43 15.13 29.42
C LEU A 281 44.44 14.79 28.33
N LEU A 282 43.14 14.97 28.57
CA LEU A 282 42.07 14.61 27.64
C LEU A 282 41.66 15.75 26.72
N LYS A 283 42.31 16.95 26.86
CA LYS A 283 41.95 18.17 26.11
C LYS A 283 40.43 18.47 26.21
N MET A 284 39.93 18.46 27.43
CA MET A 284 38.55 18.79 27.80
C MET A 284 38.53 20.07 28.64
N LYS A 285 37.37 20.77 28.65
CA LYS A 285 37.16 21.85 29.58
C LYS A 285 37.00 21.30 31.02
N GLU A 286 37.48 22.04 32.02
CA GLU A 286 37.35 21.61 33.43
C GLU A 286 35.91 21.40 33.86
N ASP A 287 34.97 22.19 33.30
CA ASP A 287 33.54 22.05 33.60
C ASP A 287 32.98 20.74 33.02
N GLU A 288 33.40 20.34 31.82
CA GLU A 288 33.03 19.03 31.23
C GLU A 288 33.58 17.86 32.06
N VAL A 289 34.79 17.99 32.57
CA VAL A 289 35.38 16.98 33.47
C VAL A 289 34.58 16.86 34.75
N LYS A 290 34.20 18.01 35.37
CA LYS A 290 33.36 18.04 36.57
C LYS A 290 31.98 17.41 36.36
N GLU A 291 31.34 17.69 35.26
CA GLU A 291 30.06 17.09 34.92
C GLU A 291 30.14 15.56 34.83
N ILE A 292 31.20 15.02 34.24
CA ILE A 292 31.37 13.56 34.08
C ILE A 292 31.66 12.88 35.42
N ILE A 293 32.39 13.57 36.32
CA ILE A 293 32.78 13.03 37.64
C ILE A 293 31.62 13.11 38.65
N ASN A 294 30.75 14.11 38.54
CA ASN A 294 29.61 14.31 39.44
C ASN A 294 28.37 13.52 39.06
N TYR A 295 28.40 12.81 37.93
CA TYR A 295 27.39 11.87 37.51
C TYR A 295 27.81 10.44 37.86
#